data_8a6b02ff9f5a9bc90b80401c40dfb405
#
_entry.id   8a6b02ff9f5a9bc90b80401c40dfb405
#
_cell.length_a   1.000
_cell.length_b   1.000
_cell.length_c   1.000
_cell.angle_alpha   90.00
_cell.angle_beta   90.00
_cell.angle_gamma   90.00
#
_symmetry.space_group_name_H-M   'P 1'
#
loop_
_entity.id
_entity.type
_entity.pdbx_description
1 polymer ?
#
loop_
_entity_poly.entity_id
_entity_poly.type
_entity_poly.pdbx_seq_one_letter_code
_entity_poly.pdbx_strand_id
1 'polypeptide(L)'
;FFNTGQVTVSNVAFTGADGSCAYFEAANTDLDLLAGIMLSSGHCTEAPGSPDYFASGFYGSNGDSLLTGLSGIVTFDAASLEFDMVSQEDTLCFIYRFGSEEYPEYVGSSFNDVFGFFVSGPGYADNTNIALVPNSSTPVAINNINFDLNSQYYVPYDSLGEDAVYDGFTTTLPAKFVVQPGESYHVKLAIADSGDGIFDSGVFIAINSLGGDSLLAPVAEMLAPIVDGNTVSFVNTSRYGTAWHWDFGDGTSSNERYPAPHTYPQFGPNGDERTTYVVTLVTSNYCCSDTTQFVVNIGASSTTELSEMGFTFGPNPVTNMLLLQPSESGVYRVRVADLNGKIMIDHQPTGAFRIETGAWPTGMYLLEVTQSGKTGVQRIVKQ
;
A
#
# COMPACT_ATOMS: atom_id res chain seq x y z
N PHE A 1 6.07 -11.16 15.37
CA PHE A 1 5.56 -10.68 14.08
C PHE A 1 4.09 -11.03 13.87
N PHE A 2 3.70 -12.27 14.09
CA PHE A 2 2.36 -12.76 13.77
C PHE A 2 1.44 -12.94 14.99
N ASN A 3 1.88 -12.65 16.21
CA ASN A 3 1.05 -12.74 17.42
C ASN A 3 0.19 -11.47 17.59
N THR A 4 -1.08 -11.55 17.25
CA THR A 4 -2.03 -10.41 17.27
C THR A 4 -2.99 -10.45 18.47
N GLY A 5 -2.81 -11.39 19.43
CA GLY A 5 -3.76 -11.64 20.52
C GLY A 5 -4.93 -12.57 20.15
N GLN A 6 -5.28 -12.64 18.87
CA GLN A 6 -6.28 -13.57 18.31
C GLN A 6 -5.64 -14.76 17.60
N VAL A 7 -4.38 -14.63 17.19
CA VAL A 7 -3.60 -15.68 16.55
C VAL A 7 -2.35 -15.96 17.37
N THR A 8 -2.14 -17.23 17.70
CA THR A 8 -0.92 -17.71 18.37
C THR A 8 -0.08 -18.48 17.36
N VAL A 9 1.19 -18.12 17.24
CA VAL A 9 2.16 -18.76 16.36
C VAL A 9 3.22 -19.51 17.18
N SER A 10 3.61 -20.70 16.74
CA SER A 10 4.60 -21.56 17.35
C SER A 10 5.42 -22.30 16.29
N ASN A 11 6.45 -23.00 16.73
CA ASN A 11 7.31 -23.86 15.89
C ASN A 11 7.86 -23.15 14.63
N VAL A 12 8.25 -21.87 14.77
CA VAL A 12 8.76 -21.08 13.65
C VAL A 12 10.13 -21.62 13.22
N ALA A 13 10.27 -21.95 11.94
CA ALA A 13 11.50 -22.41 11.32
C ALA A 13 11.74 -21.67 10.00
N PHE A 14 12.99 -21.29 9.77
CA PHE A 14 13.43 -20.71 8.49
C PHE A 14 14.40 -21.68 7.81
N THR A 15 14.26 -21.84 6.50
CA THR A 15 15.17 -22.58 5.64
C THR A 15 15.47 -21.74 4.41
N GLY A 16 16.73 -21.47 4.14
CA GLY A 16 17.20 -20.65 3.02
C GLY A 16 18.66 -20.25 3.20
N ALA A 17 19.21 -19.52 2.27
CA ALA A 17 20.54 -18.93 2.37
C ALA A 17 20.57 -17.83 3.44
N ASP A 18 21.77 -17.53 3.96
CA ASP A 18 21.95 -16.40 4.88
C ASP A 18 21.56 -15.10 4.17
N GLY A 19 20.66 -14.32 4.80
CA GLY A 19 20.20 -13.05 4.27
C GLY A 19 18.98 -13.13 3.33
N SER A 20 18.48 -14.32 3.01
CA SER A 20 17.26 -14.48 2.20
C SER A 20 15.95 -14.33 3.00
N CYS A 21 16.03 -13.94 4.26
CA CYS A 21 14.90 -13.50 5.08
C CYS A 21 15.31 -12.29 5.91
N ALA A 22 14.55 -11.22 5.85
CA ALA A 22 14.82 -9.98 6.59
C ALA A 22 13.55 -9.26 7.03
N TYR A 23 13.69 -8.38 8.01
CA TYR A 23 12.71 -7.35 8.31
C TYR A 23 12.90 -6.17 7.36
N PHE A 24 11.81 -5.59 6.86
CA PHE A 24 11.84 -4.37 6.07
C PHE A 24 10.97 -3.26 6.69
N GLU A 25 11.35 -2.02 6.46
CA GLU A 25 10.56 -0.80 6.72
C GLU A 25 10.44 0.00 5.43
N ALA A 26 9.22 0.33 5.03
CA ALA A 26 8.92 0.97 3.76
C ALA A 26 7.90 2.12 3.91
N ALA A 27 7.85 2.75 5.10
CA ALA A 27 6.85 3.78 5.43
C ALA A 27 6.90 5.03 4.52
N ASN A 28 8.01 5.24 3.80
CA ASN A 28 8.21 6.40 2.91
C ASN A 28 8.47 5.97 1.46
N THR A 29 8.05 4.78 1.08
CA THR A 29 8.22 4.21 -0.25
C THR A 29 6.88 3.97 -0.93
N ASP A 30 6.89 3.74 -2.23
CA ASP A 30 5.71 3.39 -3.02
C ASP A 30 5.40 1.88 -2.98
N LEU A 31 6.00 1.12 -2.04
CA LEU A 31 5.75 -0.31 -1.88
C LEU A 31 4.32 -0.63 -1.39
N ASP A 32 3.55 0.36 -0.95
CA ASP A 32 2.19 0.22 -0.38
C ASP A 32 2.11 -0.67 0.88
N LEU A 33 3.27 -0.97 1.50
CA LEU A 33 3.41 -1.69 2.76
C LEU A 33 4.26 -0.86 3.71
N LEU A 34 3.91 -0.81 5.00
CA LEU A 34 4.65 0.01 5.97
C LEU A 34 5.91 -0.68 6.48
N ALA A 35 5.78 -1.95 6.80
CA ALA A 35 6.85 -2.79 7.33
C ALA A 35 6.44 -4.26 7.28
N GLY A 36 7.40 -5.17 7.38
CA GLY A 36 7.09 -6.58 7.35
C GLY A 36 8.30 -7.50 7.33
N ILE A 37 8.05 -8.74 6.90
CA ILE A 37 9.08 -9.72 6.59
C ILE A 37 9.19 -9.82 5.06
N MET A 38 10.43 -9.83 4.59
CA MET A 38 10.77 -10.15 3.22
C MET A 38 11.40 -11.54 3.16
N LEU A 39 10.97 -12.35 2.21
CA LEU A 39 11.69 -13.53 1.74
C LEU A 39 12.17 -13.24 0.32
N SER A 40 13.37 -13.67 -0.01
CA SER A 40 13.98 -13.50 -1.33
C SER A 40 14.64 -14.80 -1.77
N SER A 41 14.64 -15.09 -3.05
CA SER A 41 15.49 -16.12 -3.64
C SER A 41 16.97 -15.71 -3.60
N GLY A 42 17.26 -14.39 -3.56
CA GLY A 42 18.55 -13.80 -3.35
C GLY A 42 18.75 -13.23 -1.93
N HIS A 43 19.51 -12.13 -1.84
CA HIS A 43 19.80 -11.48 -0.57
C HIS A 43 18.89 -10.25 -0.36
N CYS A 44 18.13 -10.24 0.74
CA CYS A 44 17.15 -9.18 1.01
C CYS A 44 17.76 -7.76 1.06
N THR A 45 19.06 -7.60 1.31
CA THR A 45 19.73 -6.28 1.30
C THR A 45 19.97 -5.74 -0.12
N GLU A 46 19.78 -6.56 -1.15
CA GLU A 46 19.88 -6.14 -2.54
C GLU A 46 18.56 -5.54 -3.05
N ALA A 47 17.43 -5.81 -2.37
CA ALA A 47 16.12 -5.31 -2.75
C ALA A 47 15.95 -3.78 -2.69
N PRO A 48 16.53 -3.02 -1.73
CA PRO A 48 16.47 -1.56 -1.75
C PRO A 48 17.38 -0.96 -2.80
N GLY A 49 16.89 -0.05 -3.63
CA GLY A 49 17.71 0.68 -4.59
C GLY A 49 16.99 1.01 -5.89
N SER A 50 17.75 1.55 -6.83
CA SER A 50 17.27 1.87 -8.17
C SER A 50 17.19 0.61 -9.03
N PRO A 51 16.20 0.47 -9.91
CA PRO A 51 16.10 -0.61 -10.89
C PRO A 51 17.27 -0.67 -11.91
N ASP A 52 18.18 0.29 -11.88
CA ASP A 52 19.46 0.21 -12.61
C ASP A 52 20.47 -0.78 -11.97
N TYR A 53 20.19 -1.29 -10.78
CA TYR A 53 20.96 -2.32 -10.08
C TYR A 53 20.20 -3.65 -10.19
N PHE A 54 20.94 -4.75 -10.32
CA PHE A 54 20.37 -6.09 -10.42
C PHE A 54 20.45 -6.78 -9.06
N ALA A 55 19.31 -7.32 -8.58
CA ALA A 55 19.33 -8.37 -7.58
C ALA A 55 19.53 -9.70 -8.30
N SER A 56 20.72 -10.27 -8.18
CA SER A 56 21.12 -11.47 -8.91
C SER A 56 22.14 -12.28 -8.09
N GLY A 57 21.64 -12.95 -7.08
CA GLY A 57 22.44 -13.72 -6.12
C GLY A 57 22.30 -15.23 -6.29
N PHE A 58 23.13 -15.88 -7.12
CA PHE A 58 23.15 -17.34 -7.19
C PHE A 58 23.88 -17.95 -5.98
N TYR A 59 23.13 -18.51 -5.04
CA TYR A 59 23.68 -19.22 -3.89
C TYR A 59 23.94 -20.71 -4.14
N GLY A 60 23.34 -21.28 -5.19
CA GLY A 60 23.43 -22.70 -5.53
C GLY A 60 22.77 -23.57 -4.47
N SER A 61 21.81 -23.03 -3.73
CA SER A 61 21.03 -23.79 -2.78
C SER A 61 19.90 -24.58 -3.47
N ASN A 62 19.32 -25.53 -2.74
CA ASN A 62 18.26 -26.36 -3.31
C ASN A 62 16.98 -25.53 -3.53
N GLY A 63 16.22 -25.90 -4.56
CA GLY A 63 14.86 -25.42 -4.73
C GLY A 63 13.89 -26.08 -3.73
N ASP A 64 12.61 -25.75 -3.89
CA ASP A 64 11.52 -26.30 -3.09
C ASP A 64 10.59 -27.18 -3.93
N SER A 65 10.24 -28.35 -3.44
CA SER A 65 9.44 -29.32 -4.20
C SER A 65 8.00 -28.87 -4.42
N LEU A 66 7.41 -28.09 -3.50
CA LEU A 66 6.06 -27.55 -3.65
C LEU A 66 6.05 -26.43 -4.69
N LEU A 67 7.07 -25.55 -4.68
CA LEU A 67 7.22 -24.50 -5.69
C LEU A 67 7.53 -25.10 -7.08
N THR A 68 8.38 -26.13 -7.16
CA THR A 68 8.58 -26.92 -8.39
C THR A 68 7.27 -27.49 -8.91
N GLY A 69 6.39 -27.94 -8.01
CA GLY A 69 5.06 -28.44 -8.37
C GLY A 69 4.13 -27.32 -8.88
N LEU A 70 4.26 -26.09 -8.38
CA LEU A 70 3.47 -24.93 -8.82
C LEU A 70 3.94 -24.39 -10.17
N SER A 71 5.24 -24.21 -10.36
CA SER A 71 5.80 -23.68 -11.61
C SER A 71 5.84 -24.70 -12.73
N GLY A 72 5.90 -26.01 -12.38
CA GLY A 72 6.15 -27.10 -13.32
C GLY A 72 7.60 -27.20 -13.79
N ILE A 73 8.50 -26.40 -13.23
CA ILE A 73 9.92 -26.26 -13.59
C ILE A 73 10.75 -26.40 -12.32
N VAL A 74 11.98 -26.94 -12.45
CA VAL A 74 12.90 -27.07 -11.31
C VAL A 74 13.17 -25.69 -10.72
N THR A 75 13.10 -25.60 -9.41
CA THR A 75 13.40 -24.39 -8.66
C THR A 75 14.78 -24.44 -8.00
N PHE A 76 15.33 -23.27 -7.72
CA PHE A 76 16.64 -23.03 -7.12
C PHE A 76 16.53 -21.97 -6.04
N ASP A 77 17.53 -21.90 -5.17
CA ASP A 77 17.71 -20.86 -4.17
C ASP A 77 16.46 -20.53 -3.33
N ALA A 78 15.74 -21.61 -2.93
CA ALA A 78 14.51 -21.46 -2.18
C ALA A 78 14.73 -20.89 -0.78
N ALA A 79 13.92 -19.92 -0.41
CA ALA A 79 13.76 -19.42 0.95
C ALA A 79 12.36 -19.76 1.46
N SER A 80 12.25 -20.37 2.64
CA SER A 80 10.98 -20.72 3.25
C SER A 80 10.90 -20.39 4.73
N LEU A 81 9.75 -19.92 5.16
CA LEU A 81 9.37 -19.69 6.56
C LEU A 81 8.17 -20.58 6.89
N GLU A 82 8.35 -21.47 7.87
CA GLU A 82 7.33 -22.42 8.30
C GLU A 82 6.95 -22.17 9.76
N PHE A 83 5.68 -22.35 10.09
CA PHE A 83 5.19 -22.24 11.47
C PHE A 83 3.83 -22.92 11.64
N ASP A 84 3.51 -23.21 12.89
CA ASP A 84 2.17 -23.64 13.28
C ASP A 84 1.41 -22.46 13.86
N MET A 85 0.11 -22.40 13.60
CA MET A 85 -0.76 -21.37 14.15
C MET A 85 -2.09 -21.92 14.65
N VAL A 86 -2.66 -21.22 15.64
CA VAL A 86 -4.01 -21.39 16.15
C VAL A 86 -4.68 -20.02 16.16
N SER A 87 -5.88 -19.92 15.60
CA SER A 87 -6.67 -18.67 15.55
C SER A 87 -7.96 -18.80 16.35
N GLN A 88 -8.41 -17.67 16.92
CA GLN A 88 -9.75 -17.53 17.46
C GLN A 88 -10.76 -16.95 16.45
N GLU A 89 -10.25 -16.44 15.32
CA GLU A 89 -11.03 -15.97 14.17
C GLU A 89 -11.34 -17.14 13.23
N ASP A 90 -12.39 -17.02 12.43
CA ASP A 90 -12.80 -18.03 11.43
C ASP A 90 -12.21 -17.78 10.04
N THR A 91 -11.67 -16.61 9.82
CA THR A 91 -11.04 -16.19 8.55
C THR A 91 -9.76 -15.44 8.83
N LEU A 92 -8.71 -15.79 8.11
CA LEU A 92 -7.41 -15.13 8.19
C LEU A 92 -7.00 -14.59 6.83
N CYS A 93 -6.20 -13.55 6.85
CA CYS A 93 -5.68 -12.92 5.66
C CYS A 93 -4.23 -12.51 5.90
N PHE A 94 -3.34 -12.81 4.94
CA PHE A 94 -2.02 -12.20 4.85
C PHE A 94 -2.04 -11.20 3.71
N ILE A 95 -1.44 -10.05 3.93
CA ILE A 95 -1.19 -9.09 2.87
C ILE A 95 0.26 -9.19 2.44
N TYR A 96 0.49 -9.29 1.16
CA TYR A 96 1.84 -9.39 0.59
C TYR A 96 1.93 -8.68 -0.75
N ARG A 97 3.16 -8.45 -1.18
CA ARG A 97 3.51 -7.97 -2.51
C ARG A 97 4.66 -8.82 -3.04
N PHE A 98 4.56 -9.26 -4.29
CA PHE A 98 5.60 -10.03 -4.96
C PHE A 98 6.30 -9.14 -5.97
N GLY A 99 7.62 -9.16 -6.02
CA GLY A 99 8.46 -8.45 -6.98
C GLY A 99 9.51 -9.37 -7.59
N SER A 100 9.94 -9.09 -8.81
CA SER A 100 10.93 -9.89 -9.53
C SER A 100 11.71 -9.07 -10.54
N GLU A 101 12.99 -9.42 -10.71
CA GLU A 101 13.87 -8.97 -11.78
C GLU A 101 13.58 -9.64 -13.13
N GLU A 102 12.76 -10.71 -13.17
CA GLU A 102 12.37 -11.39 -14.40
C GLU A 102 11.37 -10.60 -15.25
N TYR A 103 10.80 -9.52 -14.71
CA TYR A 103 9.94 -8.61 -15.44
C TYR A 103 10.72 -7.60 -16.27
N PRO A 104 10.20 -7.16 -17.44
CA PRO A 104 9.14 -7.81 -18.23
C PRO A 104 9.69 -8.83 -19.23
N GLU A 105 11.04 -8.98 -19.37
CA GLU A 105 11.73 -9.66 -20.47
C GLU A 105 11.45 -11.15 -20.53
N TYR A 106 11.27 -11.78 -19.36
CA TYR A 106 11.11 -13.22 -19.25
C TYR A 106 9.66 -13.67 -19.10
N VAL A 107 8.70 -12.74 -19.20
CA VAL A 107 7.27 -13.07 -19.20
C VAL A 107 6.95 -14.07 -20.33
N GLY A 108 6.30 -15.18 -19.98
CA GLY A 108 5.97 -16.25 -20.90
C GLY A 108 7.11 -17.24 -21.17
N SER A 109 8.25 -17.08 -20.51
CA SER A 109 9.41 -17.99 -20.61
C SER A 109 9.36 -19.12 -19.58
N SER A 110 10.44 -19.93 -19.52
CA SER A 110 10.66 -20.93 -18.48
C SER A 110 11.26 -20.36 -17.19
N PHE A 111 11.68 -19.10 -17.21
CA PHE A 111 12.12 -18.35 -16.04
C PHE A 111 10.88 -17.73 -15.42
N ASN A 112 10.23 -18.46 -14.53
CA ASN A 112 8.91 -18.13 -13.99
C ASN A 112 8.95 -18.24 -12.47
N ASP A 113 9.64 -17.33 -11.86
CA ASP A 113 9.77 -17.27 -10.43
C ASP A 113 8.43 -17.29 -9.72
N VAL A 114 8.38 -18.00 -8.62
CA VAL A 114 7.14 -18.39 -7.98
C VAL A 114 7.18 -18.22 -6.48
N PHE A 115 6.10 -17.67 -5.97
CA PHE A 115 5.82 -17.61 -4.55
C PHE A 115 4.66 -18.55 -4.21
N GLY A 116 4.79 -19.28 -3.12
CA GLY A 116 3.74 -20.15 -2.58
C GLY A 116 3.45 -19.84 -1.12
N PHE A 117 2.17 -19.86 -0.79
CA PHE A 117 1.68 -19.80 0.58
C PHE A 117 0.86 -21.06 0.83
N PHE A 118 1.46 -22.03 1.49
CA PHE A 118 0.89 -23.36 1.69
C PHE A 118 0.28 -23.48 3.07
N VAL A 119 -0.94 -24.02 3.13
CA VAL A 119 -1.67 -24.28 4.37
C VAL A 119 -2.03 -25.77 4.44
N SER A 120 -1.86 -26.37 5.62
CA SER A 120 -2.31 -27.71 5.96
C SER A 120 -3.10 -27.65 7.25
N GLY A 121 -4.19 -28.40 7.35
CA GLY A 121 -5.04 -28.44 8.54
C GLY A 121 -6.51 -28.71 8.24
N PRO A 122 -7.40 -28.59 9.23
CA PRO A 122 -8.82 -28.86 9.03
C PRO A 122 -9.44 -28.07 7.88
N GLY A 123 -10.02 -28.77 6.91
CA GLY A 123 -10.63 -28.16 5.72
C GLY A 123 -9.68 -27.95 4.53
N TYR A 124 -8.38 -28.21 4.69
CA TYR A 124 -7.37 -28.12 3.64
C TYR A 124 -6.70 -29.47 3.39
N ALA A 125 -6.43 -29.77 2.13
CA ALA A 125 -5.46 -30.82 1.81
C ALA A 125 -4.05 -30.37 2.22
N ASP A 126 -3.15 -31.32 2.46
CA ASP A 126 -1.77 -30.97 2.82
C ASP A 126 -1.14 -30.09 1.75
N ASN A 127 -0.52 -29.00 2.21
CA ASN A 127 0.15 -28.01 1.38
C ASN A 127 -0.75 -27.37 0.29
N THR A 128 -1.98 -27.04 0.63
CA THR A 128 -2.86 -26.25 -0.26
C THR A 128 -2.29 -24.84 -0.44
N ASN A 129 -1.93 -24.46 -1.67
CA ASN A 129 -1.49 -23.10 -1.97
C ASN A 129 -2.66 -22.10 -1.95
N ILE A 130 -2.52 -21.03 -1.19
CA ILE A 130 -3.50 -19.92 -1.07
C ILE A 130 -2.97 -18.59 -1.63
N ALA A 131 -1.71 -18.52 -2.10
CA ALA A 131 -1.18 -17.38 -2.86
C ALA A 131 -1.67 -17.48 -4.31
N LEU A 132 -2.89 -17.02 -4.53
CA LEU A 132 -3.57 -17.13 -5.83
C LEU A 132 -3.86 -15.75 -6.39
N VAL A 133 -3.88 -15.67 -7.72
CA VAL A 133 -4.42 -14.50 -8.43
C VAL A 133 -5.87 -14.30 -7.95
N PRO A 134 -6.27 -13.09 -7.54
CA PRO A 134 -7.57 -12.86 -6.96
C PRO A 134 -8.73 -13.39 -7.82
N ASN A 135 -9.70 -14.04 -7.18
CA ASN A 135 -10.86 -14.67 -7.81
C ASN A 135 -10.52 -15.79 -8.81
N SER A 136 -9.36 -16.41 -8.68
CA SER A 136 -8.94 -17.54 -9.53
C SER A 136 -8.33 -18.68 -8.70
N SER A 137 -8.00 -19.80 -9.38
CA SER A 137 -7.20 -20.88 -8.82
C SER A 137 -5.75 -20.86 -9.34
N THR A 138 -5.35 -19.78 -10.00
CA THR A 138 -4.03 -19.63 -10.62
C THR A 138 -3.02 -19.14 -9.57
N PRO A 139 -1.85 -19.78 -9.40
CA PRO A 139 -0.81 -19.29 -8.47
C PRO A 139 -0.27 -17.93 -8.89
N VAL A 140 0.20 -17.14 -7.91
CA VAL A 140 0.96 -15.92 -8.19
C VAL A 140 2.35 -16.31 -8.70
N ALA A 141 2.68 -15.84 -9.89
CA ALA A 141 3.96 -16.02 -10.57
C ALA A 141 4.06 -14.99 -11.71
N ILE A 142 5.26 -14.79 -12.24
CA ILE A 142 5.54 -13.82 -13.31
C ILE A 142 4.67 -14.08 -14.54
N ASN A 143 4.54 -15.32 -14.94
CA ASN A 143 3.72 -15.69 -16.11
C ASN A 143 2.21 -15.54 -15.89
N ASN A 144 1.76 -15.32 -14.66
CA ASN A 144 0.35 -15.25 -14.30
C ASN A 144 -0.14 -13.85 -13.95
N ILE A 145 0.78 -12.93 -13.58
CA ILE A 145 0.52 -11.50 -13.36
C ILE A 145 1.60 -10.71 -14.08
N ASN A 146 1.24 -10.02 -15.16
CA ASN A 146 2.15 -9.23 -15.98
C ASN A 146 1.37 -8.22 -16.83
N PHE A 147 2.07 -7.53 -17.73
CA PHE A 147 1.47 -6.49 -18.60
C PHE A 147 0.38 -7.03 -19.55
N ASP A 148 0.39 -8.33 -19.89
CA ASP A 148 -0.59 -8.96 -20.80
C ASP A 148 -1.69 -9.73 -20.05
N LEU A 149 -1.34 -10.38 -18.93
CA LEU A 149 -2.24 -11.25 -18.19
C LEU A 149 -2.44 -10.75 -16.76
N ASN A 150 -3.70 -10.58 -16.33
CA ASN A 150 -4.05 -10.05 -15.01
C ASN A 150 -3.40 -8.69 -14.73
N SER A 151 -3.27 -7.86 -15.77
CA SER A 151 -2.54 -6.59 -15.76
C SER A 151 -3.04 -5.58 -14.70
N GLN A 152 -4.28 -5.73 -14.23
CA GLN A 152 -4.81 -4.94 -13.11
C GLN A 152 -4.10 -5.21 -11.77
N TYR A 153 -3.34 -6.29 -11.68
CA TYR A 153 -2.52 -6.67 -10.52
C TYR A 153 -1.02 -6.49 -10.76
N TYR A 154 -0.60 -5.99 -11.92
CA TYR A 154 0.78 -5.74 -12.28
C TYR A 154 1.15 -4.26 -12.13
N VAL A 155 2.31 -4.00 -11.57
CA VAL A 155 2.88 -2.66 -11.41
C VAL A 155 4.29 -2.67 -12.01
N PRO A 156 4.53 -1.96 -13.13
CA PRO A 156 5.86 -1.85 -13.71
C PRO A 156 6.78 -1.00 -12.82
N TYR A 157 8.09 -1.23 -12.91
CA TYR A 157 9.11 -0.58 -12.07
C TYR A 157 9.08 0.95 -12.12
N ASP A 158 8.83 1.52 -13.30
CA ASP A 158 8.80 2.97 -13.54
C ASP A 158 7.68 3.69 -12.75
N SER A 159 6.76 2.92 -12.18
CA SER A 159 5.68 3.41 -11.31
C SER A 159 6.07 3.49 -9.84
N LEU A 160 7.22 2.90 -9.43
CA LEU A 160 7.65 2.80 -8.02
C LEU A 160 8.85 3.69 -7.67
N GLY A 161 9.36 4.45 -8.63
CA GLY A 161 10.54 5.29 -8.40
C GLY A 161 11.81 4.46 -8.15
N GLU A 162 12.66 4.92 -7.21
CA GLU A 162 13.95 4.30 -6.89
C GLU A 162 13.92 3.50 -5.57
N ASP A 163 12.75 3.02 -5.15
CA ASP A 163 12.58 2.43 -3.82
C ASP A 163 12.96 0.95 -3.75
N ALA A 164 12.90 0.22 -4.86
CA ALA A 164 13.30 -1.18 -4.95
C ALA A 164 13.86 -1.53 -6.33
N VAL A 165 14.78 -2.49 -6.36
CA VAL A 165 15.52 -2.90 -7.58
C VAL A 165 14.69 -3.69 -8.58
N TYR A 166 13.65 -4.39 -8.14
CA TYR A 166 12.86 -5.30 -8.99
C TYR A 166 12.19 -4.59 -10.17
N ASP A 167 12.30 -5.18 -11.35
CA ASP A 167 11.78 -4.65 -12.61
C ASP A 167 10.26 -4.69 -12.74
N GLY A 168 9.60 -5.38 -11.84
CA GLY A 168 8.15 -5.36 -11.74
C GLY A 168 7.61 -5.96 -10.44
N PHE A 169 6.40 -5.56 -10.12
CA PHE A 169 5.71 -5.99 -8.91
C PHE A 169 4.27 -6.40 -9.18
N THR A 170 3.70 -7.15 -8.25
CA THR A 170 2.24 -7.20 -8.14
C THR A 170 1.73 -5.95 -7.42
N THR A 171 0.46 -5.62 -7.54
CA THR A 171 -0.22 -4.82 -6.51
C THR A 171 -0.15 -5.54 -5.17
N THR A 172 -0.49 -4.87 -4.09
CA THR A 172 -0.69 -5.52 -2.80
C THR A 172 -1.81 -6.56 -2.92
N LEU A 173 -1.51 -7.82 -2.61
CA LEU A 173 -2.42 -8.96 -2.74
C LEU A 173 -2.74 -9.57 -1.37
N PRO A 174 -3.97 -10.08 -1.16
CA PRO A 174 -4.33 -10.85 0.01
C PRO A 174 -4.21 -12.36 -0.26
N ALA A 175 -3.64 -13.11 0.67
CA ALA A 175 -3.85 -14.54 0.79
C ALA A 175 -4.90 -14.78 1.89
N LYS A 176 -6.13 -15.02 1.49
CA LYS A 176 -7.26 -15.20 2.39
C LYS A 176 -7.62 -16.68 2.51
N PHE A 177 -7.86 -17.15 3.74
CA PHE A 177 -8.24 -18.52 4.00
C PHE A 177 -9.12 -18.66 5.24
N VAL A 178 -10.02 -19.65 5.22
CA VAL A 178 -10.96 -19.93 6.29
C VAL A 178 -10.34 -20.94 7.26
N VAL A 179 -10.45 -20.70 8.54
CA VAL A 179 -9.95 -21.59 9.60
C VAL A 179 -11.07 -21.93 10.57
N GLN A 180 -10.92 -23.03 11.29
CA GLN A 180 -11.80 -23.36 12.40
C GLN A 180 -11.19 -22.82 13.69
N PRO A 181 -11.88 -21.93 14.43
CA PRO A 181 -11.36 -21.35 15.65
C PRO A 181 -10.90 -22.40 16.66
N GLY A 182 -9.67 -22.22 17.18
CA GLY A 182 -9.06 -23.13 18.15
C GLY A 182 -8.34 -24.33 17.54
N GLU A 183 -8.48 -24.59 16.26
CA GLU A 183 -7.75 -25.67 15.57
C GLU A 183 -6.34 -25.22 15.11
N SER A 184 -5.44 -26.20 14.98
CA SER A 184 -4.05 -25.96 14.56
C SER A 184 -3.89 -26.11 13.06
N TYR A 185 -3.16 -25.17 12.46
CA TYR A 185 -2.79 -25.16 11.05
C TYR A 185 -1.28 -25.04 10.91
N HIS A 186 -0.73 -25.79 9.96
CA HIS A 186 0.66 -25.62 9.54
C HIS A 186 0.72 -24.72 8.31
N VAL A 187 1.61 -23.73 8.34
CA VAL A 187 1.78 -22.72 7.29
C VAL A 187 3.22 -22.75 6.80
N LYS A 188 3.40 -22.73 5.48
CA LYS A 188 4.69 -22.56 4.83
C LYS A 188 4.59 -21.45 3.79
N LEU A 189 5.40 -20.41 3.97
CA LEU A 189 5.66 -19.36 2.99
C LEU A 189 6.95 -19.72 2.27
N ALA A 190 6.96 -19.75 0.95
CA ALA A 190 8.17 -20.12 0.21
C ALA A 190 8.26 -19.34 -1.11
N ILE A 191 9.49 -18.94 -1.47
CA ILE A 191 9.85 -18.29 -2.73
C ILE A 191 11.07 -19.00 -3.31
N ALA A 192 11.19 -19.06 -4.62
CA ALA A 192 12.35 -19.61 -5.30
C ALA A 192 12.43 -19.14 -6.74
N ASP A 193 13.65 -19.12 -7.28
CA ASP A 193 13.89 -18.95 -8.70
C ASP A 193 13.47 -20.21 -9.46
N SER A 194 12.95 -20.04 -10.67
CA SER A 194 12.44 -21.12 -11.49
C SER A 194 13.12 -21.13 -12.85
N GLY A 195 13.80 -22.22 -13.18
CA GLY A 195 14.51 -22.38 -14.44
C GLY A 195 16.02 -22.20 -14.32
N ASP A 196 16.50 -21.16 -13.68
CA ASP A 196 17.89 -20.98 -13.24
C ASP A 196 17.89 -20.26 -11.87
N GLY A 197 18.97 -19.65 -11.45
CA GLY A 197 19.11 -18.97 -10.16
C GLY A 197 19.86 -17.64 -10.35
N ILE A 198 19.45 -16.83 -11.34
CA ILE A 198 20.22 -15.65 -11.73
C ILE A 198 19.49 -14.35 -11.34
N PHE A 199 18.25 -14.19 -11.71
CA PHE A 199 17.47 -13.00 -11.40
C PHE A 199 16.56 -13.28 -10.21
N ASP A 200 16.73 -12.47 -9.16
CA ASP A 200 16.09 -12.73 -7.88
C ASP A 200 14.65 -12.22 -7.85
N SER A 201 13.86 -12.89 -7.06
CA SER A 201 12.51 -12.48 -6.69
C SER A 201 12.38 -12.26 -5.19
N GLY A 202 11.43 -11.40 -4.81
CA GLY A 202 11.13 -11.08 -3.42
C GLY A 202 9.64 -11.07 -3.12
N VAL A 203 9.27 -11.54 -1.94
CA VAL A 203 7.94 -11.38 -1.40
C VAL A 203 7.99 -10.59 -0.10
N PHE A 204 7.24 -9.50 -0.07
CA PHE A 204 7.09 -8.59 1.06
C PHE A 204 5.78 -8.89 1.77
N ILE A 205 5.82 -9.35 3.02
CA ILE A 205 4.66 -9.76 3.81
C ILE A 205 4.46 -8.73 4.91
N ALA A 206 3.31 -8.06 4.91
CA ALA A 206 3.02 -6.97 5.84
C ALA A 206 3.01 -7.43 7.31
N ILE A 207 3.59 -6.62 8.19
CA ILE A 207 3.51 -6.81 9.64
C ILE A 207 2.04 -6.76 10.11
N ASN A 208 1.70 -7.59 11.10
CA ASN A 208 0.36 -7.70 11.68
C ASN A 208 -0.73 -8.04 10.65
N SER A 209 -0.34 -8.57 9.49
CA SER A 209 -1.30 -8.95 8.46
C SER A 209 -1.95 -10.32 8.72
N LEU A 210 -1.39 -11.14 9.60
CA LEU A 210 -2.04 -12.37 10.04
C LEU A 210 -3.08 -12.04 11.10
N GLY A 211 -4.32 -11.88 10.65
CA GLY A 211 -5.45 -11.57 11.53
C GLY A 211 -6.78 -11.71 10.80
N GLY A 212 -7.86 -11.58 11.54
CA GLY A 212 -9.21 -11.51 10.97
C GLY A 212 -9.40 -10.23 10.13
N ASP A 213 -10.51 -10.16 9.40
CA ASP A 213 -10.86 -9.07 8.48
C ASP A 213 -10.68 -7.66 9.08
N SER A 214 -10.75 -7.51 10.40
CA SER A 214 -10.65 -6.23 11.11
C SER A 214 -9.23 -5.64 11.18
N LEU A 215 -8.17 -6.46 11.05
CA LEU A 215 -6.77 -5.98 11.13
C LEU A 215 -6.25 -5.43 9.81
N LEU A 216 -6.89 -5.78 8.73
CA LEU A 216 -6.52 -5.38 7.36
C LEU A 216 -7.61 -4.57 6.68
N ALA A 217 -8.59 -4.12 7.45
CA ALA A 217 -9.64 -3.27 6.94
C ALA A 217 -9.00 -2.07 6.23
N PRO A 218 -9.39 -1.81 4.97
CA PRO A 218 -8.99 -0.57 4.33
C PRO A 218 -9.48 0.59 5.20
N VAL A 219 -8.69 1.65 5.24
CA VAL A 219 -9.05 2.88 5.95
C VAL A 219 -9.29 3.94 4.90
N ALA A 220 -10.55 4.31 4.71
CA ALA A 220 -10.92 5.39 3.82
C ALA A 220 -10.59 6.74 4.46
N GLU A 221 -9.67 7.47 3.86
CA GLU A 221 -9.25 8.79 4.35
C GLU A 221 -8.94 9.72 3.19
N MET A 222 -9.33 10.98 3.33
CA MET A 222 -8.97 12.05 2.40
C MET A 222 -8.62 13.32 3.17
N LEU A 223 -7.77 14.16 2.60
CA LEU A 223 -7.58 15.51 3.10
C LEU A 223 -8.80 16.36 2.74
N ALA A 224 -9.00 17.46 3.48
CA ALA A 224 -10.04 18.43 3.16
C ALA A 224 -9.89 18.90 1.70
N PRO A 225 -10.93 18.80 0.87
CA PRO A 225 -10.86 19.15 -0.54
C PRO A 225 -10.49 20.63 -0.77
N ILE A 226 -9.78 20.90 -1.85
CA ILE A 226 -9.48 22.27 -2.27
C ILE A 226 -10.56 22.71 -3.25
N VAL A 227 -11.27 23.77 -2.87
CA VAL A 227 -12.30 24.38 -3.71
C VAL A 227 -11.71 25.61 -4.42
N ASP A 228 -11.75 25.63 -5.75
CA ASP A 228 -11.34 26.74 -6.60
C ASP A 228 -12.50 27.08 -7.56
N GLY A 229 -13.33 28.04 -7.16
CA GLY A 229 -14.58 28.31 -7.84
C GLY A 229 -15.56 27.13 -7.73
N ASN A 230 -15.83 26.50 -8.86
CA ASN A 230 -16.65 25.28 -8.94
C ASN A 230 -15.81 24.01 -9.22
N THR A 231 -14.49 24.11 -9.25
CA THR A 231 -13.59 22.97 -9.44
C THR A 231 -13.00 22.58 -8.08
N VAL A 232 -13.02 21.28 -7.79
CA VAL A 232 -12.58 20.72 -6.51
C VAL A 232 -11.54 19.65 -6.77
N SER A 233 -10.40 19.77 -6.06
CA SER A 233 -9.35 18.76 -6.05
C SER A 233 -9.45 17.93 -4.79
N PHE A 234 -9.36 16.61 -4.94
CA PHE A 234 -9.41 15.64 -3.85
C PHE A 234 -8.04 14.97 -3.69
N VAL A 235 -7.62 14.79 -2.46
CA VAL A 235 -6.38 14.07 -2.13
C VAL A 235 -6.73 12.84 -1.29
N ASN A 236 -6.56 11.68 -1.89
CA ASN A 236 -6.76 10.39 -1.25
C ASN A 236 -5.57 10.08 -0.33
N THR A 237 -5.83 9.80 0.92
CA THR A 237 -4.85 9.37 1.92
C THR A 237 -5.23 8.01 2.51
N SER A 238 -6.14 7.29 1.85
CA SER A 238 -6.58 5.96 2.26
C SER A 238 -5.43 4.96 2.32
N ARG A 239 -5.55 4.01 3.25
CA ARG A 239 -4.56 2.97 3.49
C ARG A 239 -5.18 1.59 3.32
N TYR A 240 -4.37 0.60 2.96
CA TYR A 240 -4.75 -0.83 2.83
C TYR A 240 -5.85 -1.11 1.79
N GLY A 241 -6.18 -0.15 0.93
CA GLY A 241 -7.12 -0.33 -0.17
C GLY A 241 -6.42 -0.68 -1.48
N THR A 242 -7.05 -1.52 -2.29
CA THR A 242 -6.60 -1.88 -3.65
C THR A 242 -7.58 -1.41 -4.72
N ALA A 243 -8.75 -0.91 -4.31
CA ALA A 243 -9.73 -0.29 -5.19
C ALA A 243 -10.39 0.91 -4.51
N TRP A 244 -10.76 1.89 -5.32
CA TRP A 244 -11.37 3.15 -4.87
C TRP A 244 -12.60 3.43 -5.70
N HIS A 245 -13.61 4.01 -5.06
CA HIS A 245 -14.78 4.52 -5.72
C HIS A 245 -15.17 5.86 -5.09
N TRP A 246 -15.14 6.89 -5.92
CA TRP A 246 -15.56 8.24 -5.58
C TRP A 246 -16.95 8.49 -6.14
N ASP A 247 -17.88 8.86 -5.28
CA ASP A 247 -19.14 9.49 -5.66
C ASP A 247 -19.02 10.97 -5.32
N PHE A 248 -19.07 11.84 -6.32
CA PHE A 248 -18.92 13.28 -6.11
C PHE A 248 -20.21 13.95 -5.62
N GLY A 249 -21.31 13.20 -5.52
CA GLY A 249 -22.60 13.67 -4.99
C GLY A 249 -23.43 14.49 -5.99
N ASP A 250 -22.96 14.63 -7.22
CA ASP A 250 -23.69 15.30 -8.33
C ASP A 250 -24.19 14.30 -9.38
N GLY A 251 -24.08 13.00 -9.10
CA GLY A 251 -24.43 11.90 -9.99
C GLY A 251 -23.28 11.43 -10.86
N THR A 252 -22.08 11.98 -10.69
CA THR A 252 -20.85 11.52 -11.35
C THR A 252 -19.93 10.79 -10.37
N SER A 253 -19.04 9.98 -10.89
CA SER A 253 -18.15 9.15 -10.08
C SER A 253 -16.78 8.94 -10.75
N SER A 254 -15.79 8.44 -9.99
CA SER A 254 -14.48 8.00 -10.47
C SER A 254 -14.03 6.78 -9.71
N ASN A 255 -13.27 5.89 -10.37
CA ASN A 255 -12.60 4.74 -9.74
C ASN A 255 -11.08 4.93 -9.64
N GLU A 256 -10.59 6.10 -10.01
CA GLU A 256 -9.16 6.41 -9.90
C GLU A 256 -8.76 6.57 -8.44
N ARG A 257 -7.56 6.06 -8.07
CA ARG A 257 -7.00 6.32 -6.73
C ARG A 257 -6.88 7.82 -6.48
N TYR A 258 -6.43 8.57 -7.49
CA TYR A 258 -6.22 10.01 -7.46
C TYR A 258 -7.03 10.64 -8.59
N PRO A 259 -8.31 10.97 -8.36
CA PRO A 259 -9.16 11.51 -9.42
C PRO A 259 -8.65 12.88 -9.88
N ALA A 260 -8.80 13.15 -11.18
CA ALA A 260 -8.59 14.50 -11.69
C ALA A 260 -9.51 15.50 -10.96
N PRO A 261 -9.12 16.80 -10.90
CA PRO A 261 -9.99 17.82 -10.32
C PRO A 261 -11.40 17.77 -10.93
N HIS A 262 -12.42 17.67 -10.07
CA HIS A 262 -13.81 17.56 -10.49
C HIS A 262 -14.48 18.94 -10.56
N THR A 263 -15.18 19.21 -11.64
CA THR A 263 -15.88 20.48 -11.84
C THR A 263 -17.38 20.29 -11.66
N TYR A 264 -17.92 20.88 -10.60
CA TYR A 264 -19.35 20.86 -10.30
C TYR A 264 -20.14 21.82 -11.19
N PRO A 265 -21.42 21.58 -11.46
CA PRO A 265 -22.29 22.55 -12.10
C PRO A 265 -22.30 23.89 -11.34
N GLN A 266 -22.26 25.00 -12.07
CA GLN A 266 -22.24 26.35 -11.49
C GLN A 266 -23.51 26.70 -10.70
N PHE A 267 -24.61 26.00 -11.01
CA PHE A 267 -25.87 26.10 -10.30
C PHE A 267 -26.34 24.70 -9.92
N GLY A 268 -26.87 24.56 -8.72
CA GLY A 268 -27.50 23.32 -8.29
C GLY A 268 -28.70 22.94 -9.15
N PRO A 269 -29.18 21.69 -9.03
CA PRO A 269 -30.33 21.21 -9.84
C PRO A 269 -31.58 22.05 -9.71
N ASN A 270 -31.68 22.92 -8.70
CA ASN A 270 -32.80 23.85 -8.47
C ASN A 270 -32.50 25.32 -8.87
N GLY A 271 -31.32 25.59 -9.48
CA GLY A 271 -30.92 26.95 -9.88
C GLY A 271 -30.38 27.81 -8.73
N ASP A 272 -30.07 27.22 -7.57
CA ASP A 272 -29.50 27.93 -6.42
C ASP A 272 -28.02 28.25 -6.67
N GLU A 273 -27.59 29.47 -6.27
CA GLU A 273 -26.21 29.93 -6.39
C GLU A 273 -25.23 29.18 -5.45
N ARG A 274 -25.76 28.42 -4.51
CA ARG A 274 -25.01 27.62 -3.56
C ARG A 274 -25.50 26.19 -3.55
N THR A 275 -24.62 25.25 -3.79
CA THR A 275 -24.97 23.83 -3.74
C THR A 275 -23.98 23.08 -2.86
N THR A 276 -24.53 22.26 -2.00
CA THR A 276 -23.79 21.39 -1.12
C THR A 276 -23.80 19.98 -1.70
N TYR A 277 -22.64 19.41 -1.88
CA TYR A 277 -22.47 18.04 -2.33
C TYR A 277 -21.84 17.19 -1.22
N VAL A 278 -22.30 15.98 -1.05
CA VAL A 278 -21.67 14.99 -0.16
C VAL A 278 -20.81 14.09 -1.03
N VAL A 279 -19.50 14.28 -0.93
CA VAL A 279 -18.53 13.43 -1.63
C VAL A 279 -18.26 12.21 -0.77
N THR A 280 -18.38 11.03 -1.35
CA THR A 280 -18.13 9.76 -0.69
C THR A 280 -16.95 9.08 -1.35
N LEU A 281 -15.95 8.71 -0.56
CA LEU A 281 -14.88 7.81 -0.97
C LEU A 281 -15.09 6.46 -0.30
N VAL A 282 -15.26 5.44 -1.11
CA VAL A 282 -15.18 4.05 -0.68
C VAL A 282 -13.82 3.53 -1.10
N THR A 283 -13.05 3.01 -0.16
CA THR A 283 -11.86 2.22 -0.44
C THR A 283 -12.12 0.77 -0.05
N SER A 284 -11.70 -0.14 -0.88
CA SER A 284 -11.89 -1.57 -0.66
C SER A 284 -10.62 -2.35 -0.97
N ASN A 285 -10.51 -3.49 -0.34
CA ASN A 285 -9.61 -4.56 -0.72
C ASN A 285 -10.40 -5.86 -0.81
N TYR A 286 -9.71 -6.98 -1.02
CA TYR A 286 -10.39 -8.27 -1.15
C TYR A 286 -11.02 -8.78 0.17
N CYS A 287 -10.68 -8.18 1.30
CA CYS A 287 -11.20 -8.58 2.62
C CYS A 287 -12.47 -7.80 2.96
N CYS A 288 -12.48 -6.48 2.77
CA CYS A 288 -13.56 -5.59 3.20
C CYS A 288 -13.50 -4.21 2.53
N SER A 289 -14.38 -3.31 2.93
CA SER A 289 -14.39 -1.92 2.48
C SER A 289 -14.60 -0.98 3.65
N ASP A 290 -14.11 0.25 3.49
CA ASP A 290 -14.36 1.37 4.39
C ASP A 290 -14.82 2.58 3.59
N THR A 291 -15.50 3.51 4.26
CA THR A 291 -16.12 4.66 3.62
C THR A 291 -15.87 5.93 4.42
N THR A 292 -15.46 6.99 3.76
CA THR A 292 -15.40 8.33 4.33
C THR A 292 -16.18 9.32 3.48
N GLN A 293 -16.67 10.38 4.11
CA GLN A 293 -17.46 11.40 3.44
C GLN A 293 -16.93 12.80 3.76
N PHE A 294 -17.07 13.69 2.79
CA PHE A 294 -16.76 15.09 2.96
C PHE A 294 -17.85 15.95 2.31
N VAL A 295 -18.23 17.04 2.99
CA VAL A 295 -19.21 17.98 2.48
C VAL A 295 -18.51 19.10 1.72
N VAL A 296 -18.77 19.21 0.42
CA VAL A 296 -18.25 20.26 -0.46
C VAL A 296 -19.34 21.30 -0.68
N ASN A 297 -19.01 22.56 -0.46
CA ASN A 297 -19.92 23.69 -0.71
C ASN A 297 -19.41 24.48 -1.93
N ILE A 298 -20.14 24.43 -3.03
CA ILE A 298 -19.85 25.19 -4.25
C ILE A 298 -20.57 26.54 -4.19
N GLY A 299 -19.88 27.61 -4.63
CA GLY A 299 -20.41 28.98 -4.59
C GLY A 299 -20.32 29.67 -3.22
N ALA A 300 -19.81 28.99 -2.21
CA ALA A 300 -19.39 29.63 -0.97
C ALA A 300 -17.87 29.84 -1.01
N SER A 301 -17.39 31.02 -0.68
CA SER A 301 -15.98 31.24 -0.37
C SER A 301 -15.69 30.56 0.98
N SER A 302 -15.30 29.28 0.96
CA SER A 302 -15.16 28.51 2.21
C SER A 302 -14.10 27.40 2.21
N THR A 303 -12.89 27.74 1.86
CA THR A 303 -11.78 27.20 2.64
C THR A 303 -11.59 28.15 3.81
N THR A 304 -11.71 27.68 5.05
CA THR A 304 -11.25 28.47 6.19
C THR A 304 -9.76 28.69 5.95
N GLU A 305 -9.38 29.94 5.66
CA GLU A 305 -7.97 30.24 5.50
C GLU A 305 -7.26 29.98 6.84
N LEU A 306 -6.04 29.49 6.80
CA LEU A 306 -5.25 29.30 8.04
C LEU A 306 -5.17 30.60 8.88
N SER A 307 -5.19 31.75 8.21
CA SER A 307 -5.26 33.08 8.84
C SER A 307 -6.52 33.27 9.68
N GLU A 308 -7.69 32.78 9.21
CA GLU A 308 -8.96 32.86 9.95
C GLU A 308 -8.98 31.90 11.17
N MET A 309 -8.15 30.85 11.14
CA MET A 309 -7.94 29.96 12.25
C MET A 309 -6.84 30.48 13.22
N GLY A 310 -6.28 31.66 12.95
CA GLY A 310 -5.21 32.24 13.73
C GLY A 310 -3.83 31.61 13.46
N PHE A 311 -3.61 31.04 12.29
CA PHE A 311 -2.30 30.54 11.89
C PHE A 311 -1.66 31.44 10.85
N THR A 312 -0.36 31.68 11.00
CA THR A 312 0.48 32.21 9.93
C THR A 312 1.47 31.16 9.48
N PHE A 313 1.84 31.17 8.21
CA PHE A 313 2.81 30.23 7.66
C PHE A 313 3.68 30.93 6.59
N GLY A 314 4.89 30.44 6.39
CA GLY A 314 5.78 30.96 5.35
C GLY A 314 7.23 30.50 5.50
N PRO A 315 8.04 30.75 4.46
CA PRO A 315 7.69 31.31 3.16
C PRO A 315 6.88 30.37 2.27
N ASN A 316 6.12 30.91 1.33
CA ASN A 316 5.46 30.15 0.25
C ASN A 316 5.53 31.01 -1.04
N PRO A 317 6.26 30.62 -2.08
CA PRO A 317 6.99 29.35 -2.24
C PRO A 317 8.10 29.09 -1.21
N VAL A 318 8.30 27.80 -0.90
CA VAL A 318 9.30 27.34 0.06
C VAL A 318 10.49 26.64 -0.63
N THR A 319 11.69 26.81 -0.05
CA THR A 319 12.90 26.08 -0.50
C THR A 319 13.30 25.00 0.49
N ASN A 320 13.68 25.35 1.71
CA ASN A 320 14.22 24.39 2.69
C ASN A 320 13.38 24.24 3.94
N MET A 321 12.59 25.25 4.32
CA MET A 321 11.86 25.25 5.57
C MET A 321 10.62 26.12 5.49
N LEU A 322 9.50 25.60 5.95
CA LEU A 322 8.24 26.34 6.20
C LEU A 322 8.04 26.47 7.71
N LEU A 323 7.71 27.65 8.17
CA LEU A 323 7.31 27.88 9.55
C LEU A 323 5.78 28.02 9.60
N LEU A 324 5.15 27.22 10.45
CA LEU A 324 3.74 27.35 10.82
C LEU A 324 3.68 27.88 12.24
N GLN A 325 2.96 28.98 12.44
CA GLN A 325 2.89 29.65 13.73
C GLN A 325 1.44 29.94 14.11
N PRO A 326 0.91 29.34 15.21
CA PRO A 326 -0.37 29.66 15.75
C PRO A 326 -0.32 31.02 16.49
N SER A 327 -1.42 31.76 16.49
CA SER A 327 -1.58 33.00 17.28
C SER A 327 -1.73 32.70 18.77
N GLU A 328 -2.27 31.54 19.11
CA GLU A 328 -2.43 31.06 20.49
C GLU A 328 -1.82 29.68 20.66
N SER A 329 -1.23 29.41 21.80
CA SER A 329 -0.67 28.10 22.13
C SER A 329 -1.80 27.08 22.34
N GLY A 330 -1.68 25.91 21.75
CA GLY A 330 -2.66 24.83 21.89
C GLY A 330 -2.26 23.64 21.03
N VAL A 331 -2.80 22.48 21.32
CA VAL A 331 -2.58 21.27 20.50
C VAL A 331 -3.34 21.43 19.19
N TYR A 332 -2.66 21.19 18.08
CA TYR A 332 -3.27 21.12 16.76
C TYR A 332 -2.59 20.02 15.93
N ARG A 333 -3.31 19.46 14.96
CA ARG A 333 -2.74 18.48 14.03
C ARG A 333 -2.31 19.18 12.76
N VAL A 334 -1.13 18.85 12.27
CA VAL A 334 -0.57 19.29 10.99
C VAL A 334 -0.38 18.09 10.11
N ARG A 335 -0.94 18.12 8.90
CA ARG A 335 -0.69 17.11 7.86
C ARG A 335 -0.22 17.83 6.60
N VAL A 336 0.78 17.27 5.95
CA VAL A 336 1.20 17.71 4.62
C VAL A 336 1.26 16.49 3.72
N ALA A 337 0.66 16.59 2.55
CA ALA A 337 0.74 15.56 1.52
C ALA A 337 1.12 16.17 0.18
N ASP A 338 1.71 15.36 -0.70
CA ASP A 338 1.84 15.70 -2.10
C ASP A 338 0.50 15.49 -2.85
N LEU A 339 0.45 15.81 -4.13
CA LEU A 339 -0.79 15.65 -4.92
C LEU A 339 -1.16 14.18 -5.19
N ASN A 340 -0.25 13.25 -4.92
CA ASN A 340 -0.49 11.81 -5.03
C ASN A 340 -0.94 11.20 -3.69
N GLY A 341 -1.19 12.02 -2.67
CA GLY A 341 -1.64 11.57 -1.35
C GLY A 341 -0.54 11.02 -0.44
N LYS A 342 0.74 11.04 -0.87
CA LYS A 342 1.86 10.67 -0.03
C LYS A 342 1.97 11.64 1.14
N ILE A 343 1.87 11.13 2.36
CA ILE A 343 2.00 11.94 3.57
C ILE A 343 3.46 12.26 3.81
N MET A 344 3.78 13.54 3.78
CA MET A 344 5.11 14.06 4.08
C MET A 344 5.26 14.39 5.57
N ILE A 345 4.19 14.85 6.20
CA ILE A 345 4.13 15.22 7.62
C ILE A 345 2.77 14.83 8.19
N ASP A 346 2.76 14.20 9.35
CA ASP A 346 1.58 14.05 10.23
C ASP A 346 2.06 14.20 11.68
N HIS A 347 1.77 15.34 12.28
CA HIS A 347 2.30 15.68 13.59
C HIS A 347 1.29 16.49 14.43
N GLN A 348 1.44 16.47 15.77
CA GLN A 348 0.59 17.23 16.71
C GLN A 348 1.44 18.16 17.59
N PRO A 349 1.84 19.34 17.07
CA PRO A 349 2.57 20.32 17.84
C PRO A 349 1.67 21.14 18.77
N THR A 350 2.29 21.87 19.73
CA THR A 350 1.58 22.76 20.68
C THR A 350 1.91 24.23 20.50
N GLY A 351 2.84 24.57 19.62
CA GLY A 351 3.33 25.94 19.36
C GLY A 351 3.85 26.06 17.93
N ALA A 352 4.75 27.02 17.69
CA ALA A 352 5.35 27.16 16.36
C ALA A 352 6.00 25.86 15.90
N PHE A 353 5.71 25.44 14.66
CA PHE A 353 6.18 24.19 14.10
C PHE A 353 6.98 24.45 12.80
N ARG A 354 8.18 23.91 12.76
CA ARG A 354 9.06 23.97 11.59
C ARG A 354 8.90 22.70 10.77
N ILE A 355 8.65 22.89 9.47
CA ILE A 355 8.51 21.82 8.50
C ILE A 355 9.75 21.91 7.60
N GLU A 356 10.62 20.91 7.71
CA GLU A 356 11.81 20.77 6.85
C GLU A 356 11.39 20.24 5.48
N THR A 357 11.60 21.07 4.46
CA THR A 357 11.17 20.78 3.10
C THR A 357 12.35 20.56 2.12
N GLY A 358 13.59 20.64 2.62
CA GLY A 358 14.80 20.62 1.80
C GLY A 358 14.96 19.35 0.99
N ALA A 359 14.49 18.20 1.51
CA ALA A 359 14.54 16.91 0.83
C ALA A 359 13.31 16.62 -0.06
N TRP A 360 12.33 17.52 -0.08
CA TRP A 360 11.12 17.27 -0.87
C TRP A 360 11.36 17.62 -2.35
N PRO A 361 10.80 16.84 -3.28
CA PRO A 361 10.77 17.18 -4.68
C PRO A 361 10.14 18.55 -4.94
N THR A 362 10.56 19.23 -5.99
CA THR A 362 9.92 20.46 -6.48
C THR A 362 8.48 20.13 -6.90
N GLY A 363 7.51 20.88 -6.40
CA GLY A 363 6.11 20.61 -6.70
C GLY A 363 5.12 21.30 -5.77
N MET A 364 3.86 20.92 -5.90
CA MET A 364 2.78 21.40 -5.01
C MET A 364 2.48 20.39 -3.93
N TYR A 365 2.24 20.89 -2.71
CA TYR A 365 1.86 20.13 -1.54
C TYR A 365 0.65 20.77 -0.87
N LEU A 366 -0.10 19.97 -0.11
CA LEU A 366 -1.20 20.42 0.70
C LEU A 366 -0.83 20.43 2.16
N LEU A 367 -0.96 21.57 2.81
CA LEU A 367 -0.90 21.74 4.26
C LEU A 367 -2.32 21.77 4.81
N GLU A 368 -2.65 20.83 5.65
CA GLU A 368 -3.88 20.78 6.43
C GLU A 368 -3.57 21.03 7.90
N VAL A 369 -4.32 21.90 8.54
CA VAL A 369 -4.23 22.16 9.97
C VAL A 369 -5.60 21.97 10.61
N THR A 370 -5.67 21.11 11.63
CA THR A 370 -6.91 20.87 12.40
C THR A 370 -6.72 21.26 13.85
N GLN A 371 -7.61 22.14 14.36
CA GLN A 371 -7.63 22.56 15.74
C GLN A 371 -9.08 22.76 16.21
N SER A 372 -9.43 22.22 17.38
CA SER A 372 -10.76 22.39 17.99
C SER A 372 -11.93 22.08 17.06
N GLY A 373 -11.78 21.04 16.22
CA GLY A 373 -12.81 20.60 15.27
C GLY A 373 -12.95 21.47 14.00
N LYS A 374 -12.09 22.46 13.82
CA LYS A 374 -11.98 23.24 12.58
C LYS A 374 -10.77 22.78 11.77
N THR A 375 -10.89 22.75 10.48
CA THR A 375 -9.80 22.39 9.55
C THR A 375 -9.61 23.49 8.52
N GLY A 376 -8.36 23.93 8.37
CA GLY A 376 -7.93 24.86 7.33
C GLY A 376 -6.92 24.17 6.40
N VAL A 377 -6.97 24.53 5.12
CA VAL A 377 -6.10 23.95 4.10
C VAL A 377 -5.38 25.03 3.33
N GLN A 378 -4.11 24.79 3.01
CA GLN A 378 -3.29 25.72 2.24
C GLN A 378 -2.41 24.98 1.25
N ARG A 379 -2.25 25.55 0.04
CA ARG A 379 -1.25 25.07 -0.94
C ARG A 379 0.15 25.54 -0.56
N ILE A 380 1.11 24.64 -0.60
CA ILE A 380 2.54 24.93 -0.50
C ILE A 380 3.18 24.69 -1.88
N VAL A 381 3.97 25.64 -2.34
CA VAL A 381 4.77 25.50 -3.56
C VAL A 381 6.23 25.29 -3.16
N LYS A 382 6.79 24.10 -3.41
CA LYS A 382 8.19 23.78 -3.19
C LYS A 382 8.98 24.11 -4.47
N GLN A 383 10.04 24.88 -4.31
CA GLN A 383 11.02 25.25 -5.35
C GLN A 383 12.37 24.59 -5.11
#